data_06eb71b03a0db9e388beaf2b5d9bd504
#
_entry.id   06eb71b03a0db9e388beaf2b5d9bd504
#
_cell.length_a   1.000
_cell.length_b   1.000
_cell.length_c   1.000
_cell.angle_alpha   90.00
_cell.angle_beta   90.00
_cell.angle_gamma   90.00
#
_symmetry.space_group_name_H-M   'P 1'
#
loop_
_entity.id
_entity.type
_entity.pdbx_description
1 polymer ?
#
loop_
_entity_poly.entity_id
_entity_poly.type
_entity_poly.pdbx_seq_one_letter_code
_entity_poly.pdbx_strand_id
1 'polypeptide(L)'
;VLPQATCINVSSSFSPARKKMEIKSLIKELQPDGIFASDDMTALLVMKIAEELGIPIPQQLKIIGYDGTSFIEHYVPNLTSIKQPIFDIAKLMVELLLQEIQGNPVSTLEYTLPISLLPGKSI
;
A
#
# COMPACT_ATOMS: atom_id res chain seq x y z
N VAL A 1 19.97 -15.17 -8.24
CA VAL A 1 18.86 -14.85 -9.16
C VAL A 1 17.98 -13.83 -8.46
N LEU A 2 17.82 -12.63 -9.04
CA LEU A 2 16.87 -11.66 -8.52
C LEU A 2 15.45 -12.20 -8.72
N PRO A 3 14.55 -12.04 -7.73
CA PRO A 3 13.17 -12.46 -7.89
C PRO A 3 12.53 -11.72 -9.07
N GLN A 4 11.72 -12.42 -9.84
CA GLN A 4 10.99 -11.83 -10.95
C GLN A 4 9.84 -10.99 -10.39
N ALA A 5 9.90 -9.68 -10.53
CA ALA A 5 8.81 -8.78 -10.14
C ALA A 5 7.95 -8.46 -11.37
N THR A 6 6.64 -8.62 -11.22
CA THR A 6 5.66 -8.25 -12.23
C THR A 6 4.76 -7.16 -11.68
N CYS A 7 4.66 -6.03 -12.38
CA CYS A 7 3.71 -4.98 -12.04
C CYS A 7 2.36 -5.24 -12.72
N ILE A 8 1.30 -5.32 -11.91
CA ILE A 8 -0.06 -5.57 -12.40
C ILE A 8 -0.94 -4.36 -12.08
N ASN A 9 -1.62 -3.86 -13.09
CA ASN A 9 -2.55 -2.75 -12.94
C ASN A 9 -4.00 -3.27 -12.99
N VAL A 10 -4.70 -3.21 -11.86
CA VAL A 10 -6.13 -3.49 -11.77
C VAL A 10 -6.88 -2.16 -11.79
N SER A 11 -7.72 -1.97 -12.80
CA SER A 11 -8.40 -0.69 -13.03
C SER A 11 -9.19 -0.20 -11.81
N SER A 12 -9.00 1.07 -11.47
CA SER A 12 -9.74 1.76 -10.40
C SER A 12 -11.23 1.91 -10.73
N SER A 13 -11.60 1.87 -12.02
CA SER A 13 -12.99 1.97 -12.50
C SER A 13 -13.79 0.67 -12.32
N PHE A 14 -13.14 -0.44 -11.97
CA PHE A 14 -13.85 -1.70 -11.74
C PHE A 14 -14.70 -1.62 -10.47
N SER A 15 -15.88 -2.25 -10.50
CA SER A 15 -16.66 -2.47 -9.29
C SER A 15 -15.87 -3.33 -8.30
N PRO A 16 -16.14 -3.23 -6.97
CA PRO A 16 -15.46 -4.04 -5.96
C PRO A 16 -15.50 -5.55 -6.27
N ALA A 17 -16.62 -6.05 -6.77
CA ALA A 17 -16.77 -7.45 -7.16
C ALA A 17 -15.85 -7.83 -8.32
N ARG A 18 -15.73 -6.96 -9.33
CA ARG A 18 -14.86 -7.20 -10.48
C ARG A 18 -13.37 -7.13 -10.08
N LYS A 19 -12.98 -6.16 -9.24
CA LYS A 19 -11.62 -6.10 -8.69
C LYS A 19 -11.25 -7.40 -7.97
N LYS A 20 -12.15 -7.88 -7.11
CA LYS A 20 -11.96 -9.12 -6.38
C LYS A 20 -11.78 -10.32 -7.31
N MET A 21 -12.61 -10.44 -8.34
CA MET A 21 -12.52 -11.53 -9.32
C MET A 21 -11.20 -11.49 -10.08
N GLU A 22 -10.79 -10.32 -10.54
CA GLU A 22 -9.55 -10.11 -11.28
C GLU A 22 -8.33 -10.49 -10.45
N ILE A 23 -8.23 -9.94 -9.24
CA ILE A 23 -7.12 -10.24 -8.31
C ILE A 23 -7.10 -11.74 -7.97
N LYS A 24 -8.26 -12.35 -7.74
CA LYS A 24 -8.37 -13.78 -7.44
C LYS A 24 -7.88 -14.65 -8.61
N SER A 25 -8.18 -14.26 -9.84
CA SER A 25 -7.69 -14.94 -11.05
C SER A 25 -6.18 -14.85 -11.17
N LEU A 26 -5.64 -13.63 -10.97
CA LEU A 26 -4.20 -13.38 -11.04
C LEU A 26 -3.40 -14.14 -9.98
N ILE A 27 -3.90 -14.21 -8.75
CA ILE A 27 -3.25 -15.00 -7.68
C ILE A 27 -3.19 -16.48 -8.05
N LYS A 28 -4.26 -17.02 -8.63
CA LYS A 28 -4.30 -18.44 -9.06
C LYS A 28 -3.37 -18.73 -10.24
N GLU A 29 -3.30 -17.81 -11.19
CA GLU A 29 -2.49 -17.96 -12.40
C GLU A 29 -0.99 -17.79 -12.09
N LEU A 30 -0.63 -16.74 -11.36
CA LEU A 30 0.76 -16.36 -11.14
C LEU A 30 1.40 -17.05 -9.93
N GLN A 31 0.58 -17.52 -8.97
CA GLN A 31 1.03 -18.15 -7.73
C GLN A 31 2.20 -17.39 -7.06
N PRO A 32 2.04 -16.08 -6.76
CA PRO A 32 3.12 -15.28 -6.23
C PRO A 32 3.52 -15.68 -4.80
N ASP A 33 4.80 -15.58 -4.48
CA ASP A 33 5.32 -15.74 -3.11
C ASP A 33 5.10 -14.48 -2.25
N GLY A 34 4.92 -13.32 -2.89
CA GLY A 34 4.71 -12.04 -2.22
C GLY A 34 3.97 -11.04 -3.09
N ILE A 35 3.17 -10.20 -2.45
CA ILE A 35 2.42 -9.12 -3.09
C ILE A 35 2.69 -7.82 -2.33
N PHE A 36 3.17 -6.80 -3.04
CA PHE A 36 3.17 -5.43 -2.60
C PHE A 36 1.94 -4.72 -3.19
N ALA A 37 1.00 -4.35 -2.34
CA ALA A 37 -0.21 -3.66 -2.75
C ALA A 37 -0.02 -2.14 -2.80
N SER A 38 -0.67 -1.48 -3.73
CA SER A 38 -0.60 -0.02 -3.91
C SER A 38 -1.16 0.78 -2.73
N ASP A 39 -2.02 0.16 -1.94
CA ASP A 39 -2.66 0.74 -0.76
C ASP A 39 -3.10 -0.35 0.22
N ASP A 40 -3.40 0.04 1.45
CA ASP A 40 -3.80 -0.89 2.50
C ASP A 40 -5.15 -1.57 2.22
N MET A 41 -6.08 -0.89 1.59
CA MET A 41 -7.39 -1.48 1.26
C MET A 41 -7.27 -2.59 0.23
N THR A 42 -6.37 -2.42 -0.74
CA THR A 42 -6.03 -3.47 -1.71
C THR A 42 -5.31 -4.63 -1.02
N ALA A 43 -4.40 -4.35 -0.08
CA ALA A 43 -3.75 -5.39 0.71
C ALA A 43 -4.77 -6.22 1.51
N LEU A 44 -5.74 -5.58 2.16
CA LEU A 44 -6.82 -6.27 2.88
C LEU A 44 -7.69 -7.13 1.97
N LEU A 45 -7.97 -6.64 0.76
CA LEU A 45 -8.70 -7.42 -0.24
C LEU A 45 -7.90 -8.66 -0.66
N VAL A 46 -6.58 -8.54 -0.86
CA VAL A 46 -5.69 -9.66 -1.16
C VAL A 46 -5.67 -10.66 -0.01
N MET A 47 -5.55 -10.21 1.25
CA MET A 47 -5.61 -11.08 2.43
C MET A 47 -6.90 -11.88 2.49
N LYS A 48 -8.03 -11.22 2.23
CA LYS A 48 -9.35 -11.88 2.20
C LYS A 48 -9.45 -12.91 1.07
N ILE A 49 -8.91 -12.62 -0.10
CA ILE A 49 -8.86 -13.55 -1.23
C ILE A 49 -7.97 -14.75 -0.89
N ALA A 50 -6.81 -14.53 -0.27
CA ALA A 50 -5.92 -15.59 0.17
C ALA A 50 -6.62 -16.54 1.17
N GLU A 51 -7.35 -15.98 2.15
CA GLU A 51 -8.17 -16.76 3.07
C GLU A 51 -9.21 -17.63 2.34
N GLU A 52 -9.96 -17.05 1.39
CA GLU A 52 -10.94 -17.78 0.57
C GLU A 52 -10.31 -18.88 -0.31
N LEU A 53 -9.05 -18.74 -0.68
CA LEU A 53 -8.30 -19.72 -1.46
C LEU A 53 -7.58 -20.75 -0.60
N GLY A 54 -7.60 -20.59 0.74
CA GLY A 54 -6.87 -21.45 1.66
C GLY A 54 -5.34 -21.27 1.58
N ILE A 55 -4.89 -20.08 1.15
CA ILE A 55 -3.46 -19.76 1.04
C ILE A 55 -2.99 -19.17 2.38
N PRO A 56 -2.08 -19.85 3.10
CA PRO A 56 -1.62 -19.36 4.40
C PRO A 56 -0.70 -18.15 4.27
N ILE A 57 -0.96 -17.11 5.08
CA ILE A 57 -0.15 -15.90 5.21
C ILE A 57 0.56 -15.94 6.57
N PRO A 58 1.87 -15.69 6.63
CA PRO A 58 2.82 -15.38 5.55
C PRO A 58 3.50 -16.59 4.93
N GLN A 59 3.16 -17.84 5.32
CA GLN A 59 3.94 -19.04 5.02
C GLN A 59 4.05 -19.31 3.51
N GLN A 60 2.95 -19.09 2.78
CA GLN A 60 2.91 -19.32 1.33
C GLN A 60 2.83 -17.99 0.55
N LEU A 61 2.13 -17.00 1.07
CA LEU A 61 1.99 -15.70 0.44
C LEU A 61 2.31 -14.60 1.45
N LYS A 62 3.28 -13.75 1.15
CA LYS A 62 3.61 -12.56 1.93
C LYS A 62 2.93 -11.33 1.34
N ILE A 63 2.42 -10.43 2.20
CA ILE A 63 1.68 -9.25 1.75
C ILE A 63 2.20 -8.03 2.49
N ILE A 64 2.49 -6.97 1.72
CA ILE A 64 2.78 -5.63 2.23
C ILE A 64 1.76 -4.65 1.67
N GLY A 65 1.18 -3.84 2.54
CA GLY A 65 0.35 -2.69 2.19
C GLY A 65 1.15 -1.39 2.06
N TYR A 66 0.45 -0.33 1.74
CA TYR A 66 0.98 1.03 1.65
C TYR A 66 -0.07 2.00 2.18
N ASP A 67 0.33 3.01 2.91
CA ASP A 67 -0.29 4.11 3.62
C ASP A 67 -0.04 4.03 5.12
N GLY A 68 -0.20 2.86 5.76
CA GLY A 68 0.06 2.66 7.19
C GLY A 68 -0.78 3.57 8.08
N THR A 69 -2.08 3.70 7.75
CA THR A 69 -2.99 4.58 8.47
C THR A 69 -3.21 4.13 9.91
N SER A 70 -3.67 5.06 10.78
CA SER A 70 -4.04 4.72 12.16
C SER A 70 -5.14 3.65 12.22
N PHE A 71 -5.99 3.55 11.21
CA PHE A 71 -6.97 2.47 11.12
C PHE A 71 -6.27 1.10 11.02
N ILE A 72 -5.28 0.97 10.12
CA ILE A 72 -4.51 -0.28 9.98
C ILE A 72 -3.77 -0.61 11.26
N GLU A 73 -3.08 0.37 11.85
CA GLU A 73 -2.32 0.20 13.09
C GLU A 73 -3.16 -0.35 14.24
N HIS A 74 -4.39 0.13 14.40
CA HIS A 74 -5.25 -0.23 15.53
C HIS A 74 -6.18 -1.40 15.25
N TYR A 75 -6.72 -1.52 14.04
CA TYR A 75 -7.78 -2.49 13.73
C TYR A 75 -7.33 -3.68 12.88
N VAL A 76 -6.17 -3.57 12.23
CA VAL A 76 -5.62 -4.65 11.39
C VAL A 76 -4.13 -4.88 11.69
N PRO A 77 -3.76 -5.17 12.95
CA PRO A 77 -2.37 -5.26 13.37
C PRO A 77 -1.59 -6.42 12.72
N ASN A 78 -2.28 -7.28 11.99
CA ASN A 78 -1.63 -8.36 11.25
C ASN A 78 -1.10 -7.93 9.87
N LEU A 79 -1.54 -6.80 9.32
CA LEU A 79 -1.02 -6.30 8.06
C LEU A 79 0.28 -5.51 8.29
N THR A 80 1.35 -5.95 7.63
CA THR A 80 2.57 -5.14 7.50
C THR A 80 2.34 -4.11 6.42
N SER A 81 2.61 -2.83 6.71
CA SER A 81 2.37 -1.73 5.77
C SER A 81 3.52 -0.72 5.79
N ILE A 82 3.69 -0.02 4.68
CA ILE A 82 4.56 1.16 4.61
C ILE A 82 3.79 2.37 5.13
N LYS A 83 4.24 2.93 6.26
CA LYS A 83 3.61 4.10 6.88
C LYS A 83 4.15 5.38 6.27
N GLN A 84 3.26 6.16 5.66
CA GLN A 84 3.58 7.49 5.16
C GLN A 84 3.61 8.52 6.29
N PRO A 85 4.51 9.52 6.26
CA PRO A 85 4.57 10.60 7.24
C PRO A 85 3.50 11.68 6.92
N ILE A 86 2.22 11.32 6.94
CA ILE A 86 1.11 12.16 6.48
C ILE A 86 1.08 13.52 7.19
N PHE A 87 1.39 13.54 8.49
CA PHE A 87 1.40 14.78 9.25
C PHE A 87 2.51 15.72 8.78
N ASP A 88 3.71 15.19 8.52
CA ASP A 88 4.84 15.99 8.03
C ASP A 88 4.61 16.46 6.60
N ILE A 89 3.99 15.63 5.77
CA ILE A 89 3.56 16.00 4.41
C ILE A 89 2.59 17.18 4.48
N ALA A 90 1.54 17.08 5.29
CA ALA A 90 0.54 18.13 5.43
C ALA A 90 1.16 19.43 5.96
N LYS A 91 2.02 19.35 6.97
CA LYS A 91 2.73 20.49 7.53
C LYS A 91 3.58 21.18 6.47
N LEU A 92 4.41 20.42 5.76
CA LEU A 92 5.26 20.96 4.70
C LEU A 92 4.43 21.63 3.59
N MET A 93 3.34 21.00 3.16
CA MET A 93 2.46 21.58 2.13
C MET A 93 1.88 22.93 2.55
N VAL A 94 1.44 23.05 3.83
CA VAL A 94 0.91 24.32 4.35
C VAL A 94 2.02 25.37 4.42
N GLU A 95 3.21 25.02 4.90
CA GLU A 95 4.36 25.94 4.97
C GLU A 95 4.73 26.48 3.59
N LEU A 96 4.82 25.62 2.59
CA LEU A 96 5.13 26.01 1.20
C LEU A 96 4.04 26.92 0.62
N LEU A 97 2.78 26.59 0.83
CA LEU A 97 1.65 27.41 0.38
C LEU A 97 1.69 28.80 1.01
N LEU A 98 1.96 28.90 2.31
CA LEU A 98 2.08 30.19 2.98
C LEU A 98 3.24 31.02 2.46
N GLN A 99 4.38 30.42 2.14
CA GLN A 99 5.51 31.12 1.52
C GLN A 99 5.11 31.73 0.17
N GLU A 100 4.44 30.94 -0.69
CA GLU A 100 3.94 31.45 -1.98
C GLU A 100 2.94 32.61 -1.84
N ILE A 101 1.99 32.52 -0.91
CA ILE A 101 1.02 33.57 -0.63
C ILE A 101 1.70 34.87 -0.15
N GLN A 102 2.79 34.74 0.59
CA GLN A 102 3.57 35.89 1.09
C GLN A 102 4.51 36.49 0.03
N GLY A 103 4.52 35.96 -1.18
CA GLY A 103 5.37 36.43 -2.25
C GLY A 103 6.84 35.95 -2.15
N ASN A 104 7.10 34.93 -1.34
CA ASN A 104 8.39 34.28 -1.22
C ASN A 104 8.39 33.01 -2.11
N PRO A 105 8.91 33.07 -3.34
CA PRO A 105 8.80 31.93 -4.24
C PRO A 105 9.54 30.70 -3.72
N VAL A 106 8.90 29.54 -3.83
CA VAL A 106 9.52 28.27 -3.47
C VAL A 106 10.52 27.88 -4.56
N SER A 107 11.81 27.81 -4.19
CA SER A 107 12.89 27.52 -5.14
C SER A 107 13.05 26.02 -5.42
N THR A 108 12.56 25.16 -4.53
CA THR A 108 12.66 23.70 -4.63
C THR A 108 11.30 23.12 -4.99
N LEU A 109 11.25 22.36 -6.09
CA LEU A 109 10.01 21.74 -6.57
C LEU A 109 9.83 20.30 -6.11
N GLU A 110 10.83 19.72 -5.44
CA GLU A 110 10.84 18.33 -5.01
C GLU A 110 11.30 18.22 -3.55
N TYR A 111 10.51 17.52 -2.75
CA TYR A 111 10.78 17.26 -1.33
C TYR A 111 10.63 15.77 -1.06
N THR A 112 11.62 15.18 -0.40
CA THR A 112 11.60 13.79 0.02
C THR A 112 11.41 13.71 1.53
N LEU A 113 10.40 12.96 1.97
CA LEU A 113 10.14 12.69 3.37
C LEU A 113 10.35 11.20 3.67
N PRO A 114 10.91 10.85 4.84
CA PRO A 114 11.17 9.46 5.19
C PRO A 114 9.87 8.71 5.47
N ILE A 115 9.76 7.52 4.88
CA ILE A 115 8.71 6.53 5.21
C ILE A 115 9.21 5.61 6.31
N SER A 116 8.30 4.89 6.97
CA SER A 116 8.62 3.87 7.97
C SER A 116 7.84 2.59 7.73
N LEU A 117 8.30 1.49 8.32
CA LEU A 117 7.57 0.23 8.29
C LEU A 117 6.65 0.15 9.53
N LEU A 118 5.37 -0.07 9.28
CA LEU A 118 4.41 -0.50 10.30
C LEU A 118 4.46 -2.03 10.35
N PRO A 119 5.05 -2.62 11.41
CA PRO A 119 5.23 -4.07 11.47
C PRO A 119 3.90 -4.77 11.70
N GLY A 120 3.70 -5.88 10.99
CA GLY A 120 2.59 -6.80 11.15
C GLY A 120 3.09 -8.25 11.11
N LYS A 121 2.20 -9.16 10.72
CA LYS A 121 2.48 -10.60 10.61
C LYS A 121 2.27 -11.14 9.19
N SER A 122 2.11 -10.25 8.22
CA SER A 122 1.81 -10.63 6.83
C SER A 122 3.05 -10.84 5.95
N ILE A 123 4.26 -10.72 6.53
CA ILE A 123 5.56 -11.02 5.88
C ILE A 123 6.42 -11.94 6.70
#